data_f9c1694e7da2750ed857e715d851fe9f
#
_entry.id   f9c1694e7da2750ed857e715d851fe9f
#
_cell.length_a   1.000
_cell.length_b   1.000
_cell.length_c   1.000
_cell.angle_alpha   90.00
_cell.angle_beta   90.00
_cell.angle_gamma   90.00
#
_symmetry.space_group_name_H-M   'P 1'
#
loop_
_entity.id
_entity.type
_entity.pdbx_description
1 polymer ?
#
loop_
_entity_poly.entity_id
_entity_poly.type
_entity_poly.pdbx_seq_one_letter_code
_entity_poly.pdbx_strand_id
1 'polypeptide(L)'
;TGEIERHSAHAVVIASGGYGNVFFLSTNAMGSNVSASWKVHKKGAFFANPCFTQIHPTCIPQHGDQQSKLTLMSESLRNDGRIWVPKKKEDAEAIRAGKLDPTKIAEEDRDYYLERRYPSFGNLVPRDVASRAAKERCDAGYGVGTNETGEAVFLDFSSAIMRYGQEEANVKGLHDASQEQIRQMGEQVVEKKYGNLFQMYEKITADNPYKTPMKIYPAVHYTMGGVWVDYNLMTTIPGCYAIGEANFS
;
A
#
# COMPACT_ATOMS: atom_id res chain seq x y z
N THR A 1 -17.72 -25.68 -20.95
CA THR A 1 -18.82 -26.28 -21.74
C THR A 1 -19.85 -25.25 -22.16
N GLY A 2 -20.10 -24.17 -21.40
CA GLY A 2 -21.06 -23.12 -21.74
C GLY A 2 -22.53 -23.47 -21.49
N GLU A 3 -22.82 -24.60 -20.90
CA GLU A 3 -24.16 -24.98 -20.48
C GLU A 3 -24.58 -24.20 -19.25
N ILE A 4 -25.85 -23.74 -19.26
CA ILE A 4 -26.45 -22.99 -18.14
C ILE A 4 -27.31 -23.94 -17.33
N GLU A 5 -26.92 -24.19 -16.10
CA GLU A 5 -27.70 -24.94 -15.13
C GLU A 5 -28.51 -23.99 -14.23
N ARG A 6 -29.73 -24.38 -13.86
CA ARG A 6 -30.60 -23.62 -12.96
C ARG A 6 -30.85 -24.43 -11.71
N HIS A 7 -30.57 -23.82 -10.56
CA HIS A 7 -30.88 -24.40 -9.25
C HIS A 7 -31.83 -23.49 -8.49
N SER A 8 -32.90 -24.09 -7.93
CA SER A 8 -33.82 -23.37 -7.05
C SER A 8 -33.36 -23.49 -5.60
N ALA A 9 -33.41 -22.39 -4.87
CA ALA A 9 -33.04 -22.34 -3.45
C ALA A 9 -33.96 -21.40 -2.69
N HIS A 10 -34.15 -21.63 -1.38
CA HIS A 10 -34.90 -20.73 -0.50
C HIS A 10 -34.13 -19.45 -0.17
N ALA A 11 -32.78 -19.49 -0.25
CA ALA A 11 -31.92 -18.34 -0.06
C ALA A 11 -30.74 -18.41 -1.02
N VAL A 12 -30.30 -17.24 -1.50
CA VAL A 12 -29.10 -17.08 -2.32
C VAL A 12 -28.16 -16.09 -1.61
N VAL A 13 -26.91 -16.44 -1.43
CA VAL A 13 -25.90 -15.58 -0.78
C VAL A 13 -24.88 -15.14 -1.81
N ILE A 14 -24.72 -13.83 -1.97
CA ILE A 14 -23.68 -13.21 -2.78
C ILE A 14 -22.47 -12.97 -1.88
N ALA A 15 -21.40 -13.69 -2.14
CA ALA A 15 -20.13 -13.62 -1.40
C ALA A 15 -18.95 -13.44 -2.38
N SER A 16 -19.14 -12.63 -3.40
CA SER A 16 -18.18 -12.45 -4.50
C SER A 16 -16.98 -11.57 -4.17
N GLY A 17 -16.92 -11.02 -2.96
CA GLY A 17 -15.91 -10.04 -2.60
C GLY A 17 -16.14 -8.67 -3.24
N GLY A 18 -15.16 -7.80 -3.09
CA GLY A 18 -15.18 -6.45 -3.65
C GLY A 18 -14.89 -6.40 -5.16
N TYR A 19 -14.96 -5.22 -5.71
CA TYR A 19 -14.74 -4.95 -7.14
C TYR A 19 -13.57 -3.97 -7.38
N GLY A 20 -12.51 -4.07 -6.57
CA GLY A 20 -11.35 -3.17 -6.65
C GLY A 20 -10.74 -3.03 -8.04
N ASN A 21 -10.81 -4.08 -8.86
CA ASN A 21 -10.29 -4.06 -10.24
C ASN A 21 -11.15 -3.26 -11.26
N VAL A 22 -12.25 -2.64 -10.83
CA VAL A 22 -12.93 -1.60 -11.60
C VAL A 22 -12.12 -0.31 -11.61
N PHE A 23 -11.30 -0.09 -10.60
CA PHE A 23 -10.46 1.08 -10.43
C PHE A 23 -9.04 0.80 -10.91
N PHE A 24 -8.34 1.87 -11.28
CA PHE A 24 -6.93 1.80 -11.65
C PHE A 24 -6.08 1.44 -10.41
N LEU A 25 -5.24 0.44 -10.53
CA LEU A 25 -4.40 -0.16 -9.50
C LEU A 25 -5.22 -0.69 -8.29
N SER A 26 -5.15 -1.98 -8.06
CA SER A 26 -5.82 -2.64 -6.96
C SER A 26 -4.94 -3.69 -6.30
N THR A 27 -5.14 -3.90 -5.01
CA THR A 27 -4.53 -5.02 -4.28
C THR A 27 -5.36 -6.30 -4.39
N ASN A 28 -6.57 -6.23 -4.95
CA ASN A 28 -7.47 -7.37 -5.11
C ASN A 28 -7.01 -8.26 -6.27
N ALA A 29 -7.34 -9.56 -6.20
CA ALA A 29 -7.11 -10.49 -7.30
C ALA A 29 -7.89 -10.07 -8.55
N MET A 30 -7.40 -10.44 -9.75
CA MET A 30 -7.99 -10.05 -11.04
C MET A 30 -9.47 -10.41 -11.19
N GLY A 31 -9.92 -11.49 -10.50
CA GLY A 31 -11.32 -11.88 -10.47
C GLY A 31 -12.22 -10.99 -9.61
N SER A 32 -11.67 -10.06 -8.82
CA SER A 32 -12.43 -9.12 -7.99
C SER A 32 -12.97 -7.97 -8.83
N ASN A 33 -13.95 -8.31 -9.67
CA ASN A 33 -14.64 -7.38 -10.57
C ASN A 33 -16.11 -7.31 -10.24
N VAL A 34 -16.84 -6.35 -10.83
CA VAL A 34 -18.24 -6.06 -10.51
C VAL A 34 -19.25 -7.06 -11.10
N SER A 35 -18.81 -8.08 -11.84
CA SER A 35 -19.72 -8.90 -12.67
C SER A 35 -20.86 -9.58 -11.90
N ALA A 36 -20.58 -10.17 -10.73
CA ALA A 36 -21.62 -10.82 -9.92
C ALA A 36 -22.60 -9.79 -9.34
N SER A 37 -22.08 -8.75 -8.69
CA SER A 37 -22.88 -7.67 -8.10
C SER A 37 -23.69 -6.92 -9.15
N TRP A 38 -23.13 -6.70 -10.34
CA TRP A 38 -23.85 -6.10 -11.46
C TRP A 38 -25.03 -6.96 -11.95
N LYS A 39 -24.85 -8.28 -12.03
CA LYS A 39 -25.93 -9.20 -12.42
C LYS A 39 -27.07 -9.16 -11.43
N VAL A 40 -26.80 -9.12 -10.13
CA VAL A 40 -27.79 -9.01 -9.07
C VAL A 40 -28.48 -7.65 -9.11
N HIS A 41 -27.72 -6.58 -9.30
CA HIS A 41 -28.24 -5.22 -9.48
C HIS A 41 -29.24 -5.14 -10.65
N LYS A 42 -28.91 -5.72 -11.80
CA LYS A 42 -29.85 -5.79 -12.94
C LYS A 42 -31.13 -6.58 -12.66
N LYS A 43 -31.14 -7.36 -11.61
CA LYS A 43 -32.36 -8.10 -11.16
C LYS A 43 -33.17 -7.36 -10.09
N GLY A 44 -32.73 -6.16 -9.69
CA GLY A 44 -33.45 -5.29 -8.75
C GLY A 44 -32.76 -5.08 -7.40
N ALA A 45 -31.57 -5.65 -7.16
CA ALA A 45 -30.81 -5.32 -5.97
C ALA A 45 -30.25 -3.89 -6.08
N PHE A 46 -30.42 -3.09 -5.04
CA PHE A 46 -29.84 -1.75 -5.00
C PHE A 46 -28.34 -1.80 -4.73
N PHE A 47 -27.64 -0.78 -5.17
CA PHE A 47 -26.26 -0.50 -4.85
C PHE A 47 -26.16 0.72 -3.94
N ALA A 48 -25.23 0.72 -3.01
CA ALA A 48 -24.92 1.86 -2.16
C ALA A 48 -23.44 2.24 -2.29
N ASN A 49 -23.15 3.53 -2.26
CA ASN A 49 -21.81 4.12 -2.25
C ASN A 49 -20.82 3.56 -3.30
N PRO A 50 -21.22 3.33 -4.57
CA PRO A 50 -20.44 2.53 -5.52
C PRO A 50 -19.04 3.05 -5.82
N CYS A 51 -18.77 4.34 -5.61
CA CYS A 51 -17.48 4.97 -5.84
C CYS A 51 -16.62 5.08 -4.58
N PHE A 52 -17.10 4.65 -3.42
CA PHE A 52 -16.35 4.77 -2.18
C PHE A 52 -15.37 3.60 -2.04
N THR A 53 -14.10 3.95 -1.96
CA THR A 53 -12.99 3.00 -1.83
C THR A 53 -12.07 3.40 -0.69
N GLN A 54 -11.49 2.41 -0.03
CA GLN A 54 -10.38 2.62 0.88
C GLN A 54 -9.08 2.46 0.09
N ILE A 55 -8.22 3.49 0.15
CA ILE A 55 -6.88 3.46 -0.46
C ILE A 55 -5.87 3.06 0.61
N HIS A 56 -4.95 2.16 0.27
CA HIS A 56 -3.84 1.79 1.14
C HIS A 56 -2.55 2.46 0.65
N PRO A 57 -1.83 3.23 1.50
CA PRO A 57 -0.69 4.04 1.07
C PRO A 57 0.62 3.25 0.87
N THR A 58 0.72 2.02 1.41
CA THR A 58 1.96 1.24 1.46
C THR A 58 1.89 -0.02 0.59
N CYS A 59 1.48 0.11 -0.67
CA CYS A 59 1.55 -1.00 -1.60
C CYS A 59 2.88 -0.97 -2.36
N ILE A 60 3.41 -2.14 -2.71
CA ILE A 60 4.57 -2.26 -3.59
C ILE A 60 4.12 -1.84 -5.00
N PRO A 61 4.78 -0.88 -5.67
CA PRO A 61 4.46 -0.49 -7.04
C PRO A 61 4.51 -1.66 -8.00
N GLN A 62 3.90 -1.50 -9.15
CA GLN A 62 3.91 -2.53 -10.20
C GLN A 62 5.35 -2.88 -10.62
N HIS A 63 5.66 -4.17 -10.61
CA HIS A 63 6.92 -4.73 -11.06
C HIS A 63 6.64 -5.67 -12.26
N GLY A 64 7.04 -5.23 -13.46
CA GLY A 64 6.83 -5.97 -14.70
C GLY A 64 5.38 -5.99 -15.19
N ASP A 65 5.19 -6.49 -16.40
CA ASP A 65 3.89 -6.44 -17.12
C ASP A 65 2.92 -7.56 -16.71
N GLN A 66 3.40 -8.57 -16.00
CA GLN A 66 2.61 -9.77 -15.66
C GLN A 66 2.07 -9.78 -14.24
N GLN A 67 2.25 -8.71 -13.49
CA GLN A 67 1.77 -8.63 -12.12
C GLN A 67 0.23 -8.50 -12.10
N SER A 68 -0.45 -9.50 -11.54
CA SER A 68 -1.91 -9.58 -11.53
C SER A 68 -2.59 -8.67 -10.50
N LYS A 69 -1.85 -8.20 -9.51
CA LYS A 69 -2.32 -7.29 -8.44
C LYS A 69 -1.13 -6.62 -7.78
N LEU A 70 -1.36 -5.47 -7.13
CA LEU A 70 -0.35 -4.87 -6.26
C LEU A 70 -0.27 -5.60 -4.92
N THR A 71 0.95 -5.77 -4.42
CA THR A 71 1.16 -6.38 -3.11
C THR A 71 1.03 -5.33 -2.01
N LEU A 72 0.13 -5.58 -1.08
CA LEU A 72 -0.05 -4.77 0.11
C LEU A 72 1.08 -5.03 1.10
N MET A 73 1.72 -3.97 1.59
CA MET A 73 2.62 -4.00 2.74
C MET A 73 1.90 -3.54 3.99
N SER A 74 2.29 -4.09 5.14
CA SER A 74 1.70 -3.68 6.42
C SER A 74 1.87 -2.18 6.67
N GLU A 75 0.80 -1.54 7.11
CA GLU A 75 0.83 -0.13 7.50
C GLU A 75 1.75 0.16 8.70
N SER A 76 2.03 -0.87 9.52
CA SER A 76 2.96 -0.77 10.66
C SER A 76 4.37 -0.32 10.25
N LEU A 77 4.76 -0.50 8.99
CA LEU A 77 6.02 0.01 8.46
C LEU A 77 6.15 1.54 8.62
N ARG A 78 5.02 2.27 8.62
CA ARG A 78 5.02 3.73 8.81
C ARG A 78 5.32 4.17 10.25
N ASN A 79 5.33 3.24 11.22
CA ASN A 79 5.68 3.56 12.61
C ASN A 79 7.17 3.93 12.74
N ASP A 80 8.01 3.32 11.94
CA ASP A 80 9.47 3.50 12.01
C ASP A 80 10.07 3.98 10.68
N GLY A 81 9.44 3.66 9.55
CA GLY A 81 9.87 4.13 8.23
C GLY A 81 9.46 5.57 7.96
N ARG A 82 10.37 6.35 7.40
CA ARG A 82 10.13 7.75 6.99
C ARG A 82 9.83 7.83 5.50
N ILE A 83 8.77 8.58 5.15
CA ILE A 83 8.33 8.70 3.77
C ILE A 83 8.87 10.00 3.17
N TRP A 84 9.54 9.89 2.00
CA TRP A 84 10.13 11.04 1.33
C TRP A 84 10.19 10.89 -0.20
N VAL A 85 10.43 12.00 -0.87
CA VAL A 85 10.83 12.11 -2.27
C VAL A 85 12.01 13.06 -2.40
N PRO A 86 12.82 13.04 -3.49
CA PRO A 86 13.83 14.06 -3.72
C PRO A 86 13.21 15.46 -3.78
N LYS A 87 13.90 16.48 -3.31
CA LYS A 87 13.48 17.89 -3.45
C LYS A 87 13.62 18.41 -4.87
N LYS A 88 14.48 17.80 -5.68
CA LYS A 88 14.75 18.18 -7.08
C LYS A 88 14.13 17.16 -8.02
N LYS A 89 13.47 17.63 -9.07
CA LYS A 89 12.88 16.74 -10.10
C LYS A 89 13.95 16.00 -10.89
N GLU A 90 15.06 16.65 -11.14
CA GLU A 90 16.22 16.11 -11.84
C GLU A 90 16.77 14.87 -11.11
N ASP A 91 16.79 14.90 -9.77
CA ASP A 91 17.20 13.75 -8.96
C ASP A 91 16.19 12.61 -9.06
N ALA A 92 14.88 12.92 -9.03
CA ALA A 92 13.83 11.94 -9.22
C ALA A 92 13.91 11.27 -10.61
N GLU A 93 14.16 12.05 -11.66
CA GLU A 93 14.37 11.56 -13.02
C GLU A 93 15.63 10.69 -13.13
N ALA A 94 16.71 11.11 -12.51
CA ALA A 94 17.97 10.35 -12.48
C ALA A 94 17.81 9.00 -11.75
N ILE A 95 17.05 8.97 -10.66
CA ILE A 95 16.71 7.74 -9.92
C ILE A 95 15.84 6.82 -10.80
N ARG A 96 14.79 7.33 -11.45
CA ARG A 96 13.94 6.55 -12.37
C ARG A 96 14.74 5.95 -13.53
N ALA A 97 15.71 6.71 -14.03
CA ALA A 97 16.61 6.26 -15.10
C ALA A 97 17.74 5.31 -14.62
N GLY A 98 17.80 4.98 -13.32
CA GLY A 98 18.86 4.15 -12.74
C GLY A 98 20.25 4.81 -12.75
N LYS A 99 20.33 6.14 -12.93
CA LYS A 99 21.58 6.90 -12.98
C LYS A 99 22.03 7.44 -11.61
N LEU A 100 21.12 7.50 -10.66
CA LEU A 100 21.37 7.99 -9.30
C LEU A 100 20.87 6.99 -8.28
N ASP A 101 21.75 6.56 -7.39
CA ASP A 101 21.41 5.73 -6.24
C ASP A 101 20.70 6.60 -5.17
N PRO A 102 19.46 6.26 -4.74
CA PRO A 102 18.72 7.03 -3.75
C PRO A 102 19.45 7.20 -2.41
N THR A 103 20.34 6.27 -2.05
CA THR A 103 21.14 6.36 -0.83
C THR A 103 22.17 7.50 -0.85
N LYS A 104 22.48 8.05 -2.04
CA LYS A 104 23.39 9.18 -2.23
C LYS A 104 22.72 10.54 -2.12
N ILE A 105 21.38 10.58 -2.05
CA ILE A 105 20.66 11.83 -1.79
C ILE A 105 20.90 12.25 -0.34
N ALA A 106 21.48 13.44 -0.16
CA ALA A 106 21.74 14.01 1.16
C ALA A 106 20.43 14.24 1.94
N GLU A 107 20.48 14.21 3.26
CA GLU A 107 19.32 14.36 4.12
C GLU A 107 18.58 15.69 3.85
N GLU A 108 19.33 16.77 3.64
CA GLU A 108 18.81 18.09 3.30
C GLU A 108 18.12 18.18 1.93
N ASP A 109 18.41 17.27 1.01
CA ASP A 109 17.79 17.18 -0.33
C ASP A 109 16.60 16.22 -0.38
N ARG A 110 16.18 15.67 0.77
CA ARG A 110 14.98 14.83 0.92
C ARG A 110 13.79 15.68 1.38
N ASP A 111 12.66 15.56 0.68
CA ASP A 111 11.39 16.15 1.13
C ASP A 111 10.57 15.11 1.91
N TYR A 112 10.63 15.16 3.23
CA TYR A 112 9.76 14.41 4.13
C TYR A 112 8.40 15.09 4.21
N TYR A 113 7.67 15.08 3.10
CA TYR A 113 6.49 15.90 2.86
C TYR A 113 5.35 15.67 3.85
N LEU A 114 5.18 14.47 4.41
CA LEU A 114 4.17 14.19 5.43
C LEU A 114 4.55 14.83 6.77
N GLU A 115 5.81 14.68 7.19
CA GLU A 115 6.32 15.29 8.43
C GLU A 115 6.27 16.83 8.35
N ARG A 116 6.60 17.39 7.19
CA ARG A 116 6.57 18.84 6.97
C ARG A 116 5.15 19.41 6.94
N ARG A 117 4.20 18.71 6.31
CA ARG A 117 2.80 19.17 6.16
C ARG A 117 1.96 18.90 7.39
N TYR A 118 2.25 17.83 8.11
CA TYR A 118 1.44 17.32 9.23
C TYR A 118 2.33 17.02 10.44
N PRO A 119 2.96 18.03 11.08
CA PRO A 119 3.97 17.81 12.13
C PRO A 119 3.47 16.99 13.32
N SER A 120 2.17 17.06 13.64
CA SER A 120 1.59 16.31 14.77
C SER A 120 1.44 14.81 14.52
N PHE A 121 1.35 14.39 13.27
CA PHE A 121 1.13 12.98 12.90
C PHE A 121 2.29 12.40 12.08
N GLY A 122 3.01 13.24 11.33
CA GLY A 122 4.11 12.82 10.47
C GLY A 122 3.68 11.72 9.50
N ASN A 123 4.43 10.62 9.50
CA ASN A 123 4.16 9.46 8.65
C ASN A 123 2.90 8.67 9.07
N LEU A 124 2.31 8.96 10.23
CA LEU A 124 1.12 8.27 10.78
C LEU A 124 -0.20 8.98 10.48
N VAL A 125 -0.22 9.92 9.56
CA VAL A 125 -1.48 10.53 9.06
C VAL A 125 -2.42 9.45 8.52
N PRO A 126 -3.76 9.71 8.51
CA PRO A 126 -4.75 8.79 7.94
C PRO A 126 -4.38 8.31 6.53
N ARG A 127 -4.84 7.12 6.17
CA ARG A 127 -4.50 6.46 4.89
C ARG A 127 -4.80 7.32 3.67
N ASP A 128 -5.95 7.96 3.65
CA ASP A 128 -6.39 8.84 2.55
C ASP A 128 -5.51 10.08 2.42
N VAL A 129 -5.09 10.67 3.55
CA VAL A 129 -4.17 11.81 3.57
C VAL A 129 -2.80 11.42 3.04
N ALA A 130 -2.22 10.32 3.54
CA ALA A 130 -0.93 9.82 3.06
C ALA A 130 -0.97 9.48 1.57
N SER A 131 -2.05 8.84 1.13
CA SER A 131 -2.23 8.42 -0.28
C SER A 131 -2.35 9.60 -1.23
N ARG A 132 -3.18 10.60 -0.90
CA ARG A 132 -3.30 11.83 -1.70
C ARG A 132 -1.99 12.59 -1.77
N ALA A 133 -1.29 12.72 -0.65
CA ALA A 133 -0.02 13.41 -0.61
C ALA A 133 1.06 12.72 -1.45
N ALA A 134 1.12 11.37 -1.44
CA ALA A 134 2.03 10.60 -2.28
C ALA A 134 1.71 10.78 -3.77
N LYS A 135 0.44 10.63 -4.15
CA LYS A 135 -0.03 10.86 -5.53
C LYS A 135 0.33 12.25 -6.02
N GLU A 136 0.05 13.27 -5.22
CA GLU A 136 0.38 14.66 -5.54
C GLU A 136 1.87 14.89 -5.79
N ARG A 137 2.76 14.22 -5.02
CA ARG A 137 4.21 14.30 -5.26
C ARG A 137 4.60 13.64 -6.58
N CYS A 138 4.02 12.49 -6.90
CA CYS A 138 4.26 11.80 -8.17
C CYS A 138 3.76 12.64 -9.37
N ASP A 139 2.52 13.13 -9.30
CA ASP A 139 1.93 13.99 -10.35
C ASP A 139 2.71 15.29 -10.56
N ALA A 140 3.33 15.82 -9.50
CA ALA A 140 4.19 16.99 -9.58
C ALA A 140 5.60 16.67 -10.14
N GLY A 141 5.92 15.41 -10.47
CA GLY A 141 7.17 14.99 -11.09
C GLY A 141 8.28 14.57 -10.11
N TYR A 142 7.98 14.44 -8.81
CA TYR A 142 8.94 14.01 -7.79
C TYR A 142 8.91 12.51 -7.51
N GLY A 143 8.04 11.76 -8.16
CA GLY A 143 7.93 10.32 -7.98
C GLY A 143 9.16 9.55 -8.44
N VAL A 144 9.42 8.41 -7.81
CA VAL A 144 10.64 7.60 -7.99
C VAL A 144 10.37 6.20 -8.55
N GLY A 145 9.13 5.96 -9.01
CA GLY A 145 8.74 4.70 -9.64
C GLY A 145 9.43 4.48 -10.98
N THR A 146 9.57 3.23 -11.39
CA THR A 146 10.23 2.86 -12.65
C THR A 146 9.33 3.01 -13.89
N ASN A 147 8.01 3.24 -13.70
CA ASN A 147 7.07 3.52 -14.77
C ASN A 147 7.20 4.97 -15.28
N GLU A 148 6.61 5.26 -16.44
CA GLU A 148 6.67 6.59 -17.09
C GLU A 148 6.16 7.72 -16.20
N THR A 149 5.16 7.45 -15.36
CA THR A 149 4.55 8.41 -14.45
C THR A 149 5.27 8.55 -13.11
N GLY A 150 6.30 7.73 -12.86
CA GLY A 150 7.09 7.77 -11.62
C GLY A 150 6.29 7.39 -10.37
N GLU A 151 5.34 6.48 -10.49
CA GLU A 151 4.38 6.11 -9.42
C GLU A 151 5.03 5.35 -8.27
N ALA A 152 5.85 6.02 -7.49
CA ALA A 152 6.36 5.58 -6.20
C ALA A 152 6.89 6.76 -5.38
N VAL A 153 6.90 6.58 -4.06
CA VAL A 153 7.63 7.39 -3.09
C VAL A 153 8.51 6.47 -2.25
N PHE A 154 9.52 7.01 -1.58
CA PHE A 154 10.37 6.20 -0.71
C PHE A 154 9.79 6.03 0.68
N LEU A 155 9.97 4.83 1.25
CA LEU A 155 9.80 4.50 2.66
C LEU A 155 11.15 4.00 3.18
N ASP A 156 11.81 4.78 4.03
CA ASP A 156 13.22 4.64 4.42
C ASP A 156 13.34 4.27 5.89
N PHE A 157 14.06 3.21 6.16
CA PHE A 157 14.34 2.71 7.51
C PHE A 157 15.73 3.09 8.05
N SER A 158 16.55 3.79 7.28
CA SER A 158 17.92 4.14 7.68
C SER A 158 17.98 4.85 9.03
N SER A 159 17.10 5.84 9.25
CA SER A 159 17.00 6.56 10.53
C SER A 159 16.58 5.67 11.69
N ALA A 160 15.61 4.77 11.46
CA ALA A 160 15.15 3.84 12.48
C ALA A 160 16.22 2.82 12.86
N ILE A 161 16.94 2.29 11.88
CA ILE A 161 18.07 1.38 12.10
C ILE A 161 19.12 2.05 12.99
N MET A 162 19.54 3.27 12.68
CA MET A 162 20.54 3.98 13.47
C MET A 162 20.03 4.30 14.88
N ARG A 163 18.78 4.73 15.03
CA ARG A 163 18.15 5.00 16.32
C ARG A 163 18.10 3.77 17.20
N TYR A 164 17.57 2.65 16.70
CA TYR A 164 17.51 1.40 17.45
C TYR A 164 18.89 0.83 17.78
N GLY A 165 19.84 0.99 16.88
CA GLY A 165 21.23 0.59 17.14
C GLY A 165 21.86 1.39 18.26
N GLN A 166 21.64 2.69 18.32
CA GLN A 166 22.12 3.55 19.39
C GLN A 166 21.45 3.23 20.73
N GLU A 167 20.14 2.98 20.73
CA GLU A 167 19.39 2.55 21.91
C GLU A 167 19.95 1.23 22.46
N GLU A 168 20.18 0.24 21.60
CA GLU A 168 20.74 -1.06 21.97
C GLU A 168 22.18 -0.96 22.46
N ALA A 169 23.01 -0.12 21.83
CA ALA A 169 24.38 0.14 22.27
C ALA A 169 24.40 0.75 23.68
N ASN A 170 23.53 1.72 23.95
CA ASN A 170 23.39 2.33 25.26
C ASN A 170 22.97 1.32 26.33
N VAL A 171 21.98 0.47 26.03
CA VAL A 171 21.53 -0.60 26.96
C VAL A 171 22.66 -1.57 27.28
N LYS A 172 23.52 -1.88 26.33
CA LYS A 172 24.69 -2.76 26.49
C LYS A 172 25.90 -2.08 27.08
N GLY A 173 25.87 -0.77 27.32
CA GLY A 173 27.02 0.00 27.81
C GLY A 173 28.16 0.16 26.78
N LEU A 174 27.85 0.03 25.50
CA LEU A 174 28.82 0.13 24.39
C LEU A 174 28.92 1.58 23.91
N HIS A 175 29.50 2.47 24.72
CA HIS A 175 29.58 3.91 24.42
C HIS A 175 30.52 4.25 23.28
N ASP A 176 31.52 3.40 23.00
CA ASP A 176 32.51 3.57 21.94
C ASP A 176 32.20 2.73 20.69
N ALA A 177 30.94 2.27 20.53
CA ALA A 177 30.54 1.47 19.37
C ALA A 177 30.70 2.28 18.07
N SER A 178 31.32 1.67 17.07
CA SER A 178 31.43 2.27 15.74
C SER A 178 30.06 2.40 15.06
N GLN A 179 29.94 3.30 14.09
CA GLN A 179 28.70 3.45 13.30
C GLN A 179 28.24 2.14 12.65
N GLU A 180 29.19 1.30 12.21
CA GLU A 180 28.89 -0.01 11.65
C GLU A 180 28.32 -0.98 12.69
N GLN A 181 28.87 -0.99 13.90
CA GLN A 181 28.33 -1.81 15.01
C GLN A 181 26.94 -1.33 15.43
N ILE A 182 26.73 -0.01 15.53
CA ILE A 182 25.41 0.58 15.78
C ILE A 182 24.41 0.14 14.70
N ARG A 183 24.80 0.26 13.44
CA ARG A 183 23.95 -0.17 12.32
C ARG A 183 23.57 -1.64 12.40
N GLN A 184 24.52 -2.53 12.65
CA GLN A 184 24.28 -3.97 12.77
C GLN A 184 23.31 -4.30 13.92
N MET A 185 23.48 -3.66 15.08
CA MET A 185 22.54 -3.80 16.21
C MET A 185 21.13 -3.33 15.84
N GLY A 186 21.03 -2.19 15.16
CA GLY A 186 19.75 -1.66 14.71
C GLY A 186 19.07 -2.52 13.67
N GLU A 187 19.82 -3.10 12.72
CA GLU A 187 19.29 -4.07 11.73
C GLU A 187 18.70 -5.29 12.44
N GLN A 188 19.34 -5.82 13.47
CA GLN A 188 18.81 -6.94 14.27
C GLN A 188 17.48 -6.59 14.96
N VAL A 189 17.33 -5.37 15.47
CA VAL A 189 16.08 -4.91 16.09
C VAL A 189 14.98 -4.77 15.04
N VAL A 190 15.30 -4.15 13.90
CA VAL A 190 14.35 -3.98 12.77
C VAL A 190 13.95 -5.33 12.19
N GLU A 191 14.89 -6.30 12.11
CA GLU A 191 14.61 -7.66 11.66
C GLU A 191 13.59 -8.37 12.56
N LYS A 192 13.73 -8.24 13.89
CA LYS A 192 12.73 -8.80 14.82
C LYS A 192 11.34 -8.19 14.66
N LYS A 193 11.26 -6.92 14.28
CA LYS A 193 9.98 -6.20 14.10
C LYS A 193 9.36 -6.41 12.72
N TYR A 194 10.14 -6.39 11.66
CA TYR A 194 9.69 -6.27 10.27
C TYR A 194 10.35 -7.27 9.29
N GLY A 195 11.21 -8.17 9.77
CA GLY A 195 12.02 -9.02 8.90
C GLY A 195 11.22 -9.82 7.88
N ASN A 196 10.05 -10.35 8.26
CA ASN A 196 9.16 -11.05 7.34
C ASN A 196 8.62 -10.13 6.22
N LEU A 197 8.34 -8.86 6.52
CA LEU A 197 7.88 -7.88 5.55
C LEU A 197 9.01 -7.46 4.61
N PHE A 198 10.22 -7.26 5.16
CA PHE A 198 11.41 -6.95 4.38
C PHE A 198 11.77 -8.10 3.43
N GLN A 199 11.73 -9.34 3.93
CA GLN A 199 11.97 -10.52 3.10
C GLN A 199 10.92 -10.64 1.97
N MET A 200 9.64 -10.34 2.25
CA MET A 200 8.60 -10.34 1.23
C MET A 200 8.86 -9.26 0.18
N TYR A 201 9.24 -8.05 0.60
CA TYR A 201 9.59 -6.96 -0.30
C TYR A 201 10.77 -7.35 -1.22
N GLU A 202 11.87 -7.83 -0.63
CA GLU A 202 13.08 -8.24 -1.36
C GLU A 202 12.78 -9.36 -2.37
N LYS A 203 11.92 -10.32 -2.02
CA LYS A 203 11.49 -11.38 -2.96
C LYS A 203 10.72 -10.85 -4.17
N ILE A 204 10.01 -9.75 -4.03
CA ILE A 204 9.20 -9.16 -5.11
C ILE A 204 10.03 -8.20 -5.95
N THR A 205 10.86 -7.38 -5.31
CA THR A 205 11.54 -6.25 -5.95
C THR A 205 13.01 -6.50 -6.26
N ALA A 206 13.63 -7.51 -5.63
CA ALA A 206 15.06 -7.76 -5.55
C ALA A 206 15.86 -6.65 -4.83
N ASP A 207 15.21 -5.63 -4.27
CA ASP A 207 15.83 -4.57 -3.48
C ASP A 207 15.85 -4.95 -2.00
N ASN A 208 17.00 -4.75 -1.33
CA ASN A 208 17.16 -5.03 0.09
C ASN A 208 16.80 -3.80 0.95
N PRO A 209 15.71 -3.85 1.74
CA PRO A 209 15.23 -2.70 2.53
C PRO A 209 16.18 -2.21 3.64
N TYR A 210 17.14 -3.03 4.05
CA TYR A 210 18.18 -2.59 4.99
C TYR A 210 19.22 -1.68 4.35
N LYS A 211 19.36 -1.73 3.02
CA LYS A 211 20.39 -1.01 2.26
C LYS A 211 19.84 0.15 1.46
N THR A 212 18.64 -0.03 0.89
CA THR A 212 17.99 0.94 0.01
C THR A 212 16.58 1.24 0.49
N PRO A 213 16.09 2.49 0.36
CA PRO A 213 14.70 2.81 0.68
C PRO A 213 13.73 1.97 -0.15
N MET A 214 12.66 1.49 0.49
CA MET A 214 11.58 0.78 -0.19
C MET A 214 10.80 1.75 -1.07
N LYS A 215 10.32 1.30 -2.21
CA LYS A 215 9.36 2.03 -3.03
C LYS A 215 7.95 1.61 -2.66
N ILE A 216 7.08 2.57 -2.37
CA ILE A 216 5.67 2.35 -2.07
C ILE A 216 4.79 3.28 -2.89
N TYR A 217 3.56 2.85 -3.18
CA TYR A 217 2.55 3.65 -3.88
C TYR A 217 1.14 3.35 -3.38
N PRO A 218 0.22 4.34 -3.38
CA PRO A 218 -1.16 4.11 -3.01
C PRO A 218 -1.89 3.21 -4.00
N ALA A 219 -2.73 2.32 -3.49
CA ALA A 219 -3.61 1.50 -4.30
C ALA A 219 -4.97 1.28 -3.66
N VAL A 220 -5.98 1.06 -4.48
CA VAL A 220 -7.31 0.65 -4.02
C VAL A 220 -7.18 -0.70 -3.30
N HIS A 221 -7.63 -0.75 -2.05
CA HIS A 221 -7.50 -1.92 -1.20
C HIS A 221 -8.84 -2.56 -0.86
N TYR A 222 -9.86 -1.74 -0.61
CA TYR A 222 -11.19 -2.20 -0.20
C TYR A 222 -12.28 -1.34 -0.87
N THR A 223 -13.31 -1.97 -1.40
CA THR A 223 -14.48 -1.27 -1.90
C THR A 223 -15.53 -1.15 -0.79
N MET A 224 -15.74 0.08 -0.31
CA MET A 224 -16.73 0.38 0.73
C MET A 224 -18.16 0.41 0.14
N GLY A 225 -18.27 0.66 -1.15
CA GLY A 225 -19.51 0.49 -1.89
C GLY A 225 -19.80 -0.97 -2.18
N GLY A 226 -21.05 -1.29 -2.47
CA GLY A 226 -21.47 -2.65 -2.77
C GLY A 226 -22.98 -2.79 -2.91
N VAL A 227 -23.45 -4.02 -2.92
CA VAL A 227 -24.87 -4.30 -2.91
C VAL A 227 -25.47 -3.81 -1.60
N TRP A 228 -26.54 -3.02 -1.70
CA TRP A 228 -27.25 -2.55 -0.52
C TRP A 228 -27.89 -3.73 0.21
N VAL A 229 -27.79 -3.74 1.53
CA VAL A 229 -28.42 -4.74 2.42
C VAL A 229 -29.02 -4.07 3.64
N ASP A 230 -30.03 -4.69 4.20
CA ASP A 230 -30.56 -4.35 5.51
C ASP A 230 -29.70 -4.89 6.66
N TYR A 231 -30.15 -4.71 7.90
CA TYR A 231 -29.43 -5.18 9.09
C TYR A 231 -29.26 -6.72 9.13
N ASN A 232 -30.12 -7.47 8.43
CA ASN A 232 -30.08 -8.93 8.32
C ASN A 232 -29.24 -9.38 7.11
N LEU A 233 -28.55 -8.49 6.43
CA LEU A 233 -27.76 -8.71 5.20
C LEU A 233 -28.62 -9.11 3.99
N MET A 234 -29.94 -8.89 4.03
CA MET A 234 -30.83 -9.14 2.90
C MET A 234 -30.83 -7.93 1.95
N THR A 235 -30.71 -8.19 0.67
CA THR A 235 -30.81 -7.18 -0.39
C THR A 235 -32.26 -6.72 -0.58
N THR A 236 -32.52 -5.82 -1.51
CA THR A 236 -33.90 -5.46 -1.92
C THR A 236 -34.63 -6.57 -2.64
N ILE A 237 -33.95 -7.68 -2.95
CA ILE A 237 -34.60 -8.90 -3.51
C ILE A 237 -34.85 -9.88 -2.37
N PRO A 238 -36.09 -10.21 -2.04
CA PRO A 238 -36.41 -11.17 -0.97
C PRO A 238 -35.69 -12.51 -1.15
N GLY A 239 -35.05 -13.01 -0.08
CA GLY A 239 -34.31 -14.27 -0.09
C GLY A 239 -32.91 -14.16 -0.73
N CYS A 240 -32.51 -12.98 -1.20
CA CYS A 240 -31.13 -12.73 -1.69
C CYS A 240 -30.36 -11.91 -0.68
N TYR A 241 -29.19 -12.43 -0.28
CA TYR A 241 -28.31 -11.84 0.73
C TYR A 241 -26.98 -11.48 0.10
N ALA A 242 -26.31 -10.43 0.60
CA ALA A 242 -24.92 -10.12 0.24
C ALA A 242 -24.09 -9.96 1.50
N ILE A 243 -22.91 -10.59 1.51
CA ILE A 243 -22.03 -10.66 2.69
C ILE A 243 -20.58 -10.29 2.34
N GLY A 244 -19.82 -9.90 3.37
CA GLY A 244 -18.41 -9.49 3.20
C GLY A 244 -18.28 -8.23 2.35
N GLU A 245 -17.20 -8.10 1.60
CA GLU A 245 -16.95 -6.92 0.74
C GLU A 245 -17.89 -6.83 -0.49
N ALA A 246 -18.77 -7.81 -0.71
CA ALA A 246 -19.80 -7.72 -1.75
C ALA A 246 -20.94 -6.77 -1.36
N ASN A 247 -21.23 -6.61 -0.07
CA ASN A 247 -22.17 -5.59 0.41
C ASN A 247 -21.48 -4.24 0.63
N PHE A 248 -22.26 -3.19 0.75
CA PHE A 248 -21.74 -1.87 1.16
C PHE A 248 -21.42 -1.84 2.67
N SER A 249 -20.48 -0.96 3.08
CA SER A 249 -20.11 -0.71 4.47
C SER A 249 -20.00 0.80 4.77
#